data_7662e4c412b45b816f4d4ebeeeac0616
#
_entry.id   7662e4c412b45b816f4d4ebeeeac0616
#
_cell.length_a   1.000
_cell.length_b   1.000
_cell.length_c   1.000
_cell.angle_alpha   90.00
_cell.angle_beta   90.00
_cell.angle_gamma   90.00
#
_symmetry.space_group_name_H-M   'P 1'
#
loop_
_entity.id
_entity.type
_entity.pdbx_description
1 polymer ?
#
loop_
_entity_poly.entity_id
_entity_poly.type
_entity_poly.pdbx_seq_one_letter_code
_entity_poly.pdbx_strand_id
1 'polypeptide(L)'
;MTAIRPLVAGNWKMHGLAANLAELKSLQDLLAIEPRPEAEIMICPPATLLAQARYFLSKSDILLGAQDCHPGSQGPHTGDISAEMLADAGAKAVIVGHSERRTDYGETDALVSQKAGAAHRAGLAAIICIGERGRERQDGATLDIVKRQLDGSLPPAATAANTIIAYEPVWAIGTGWTPTPEDVAAVHAFIRGRLGDELGGEGSAIRILYGGSLKPSNARELLTVPNVNGALVGGASLKATDFYAILSAYSGTGGRGR
;
A
#
# COMPACT_ATOMS: atom_id res chain seq x y z
N MET A 1 -18.76 -5.29 -14.78
CA MET A 1 -17.34 -5.04 -14.40
C MET A 1 -16.91 -6.18 -13.51
N THR A 2 -15.75 -6.79 -13.76
CA THR A 2 -15.15 -7.77 -12.84
C THR A 2 -14.78 -7.07 -11.55
N ALA A 3 -15.07 -7.70 -10.41
CA ALA A 3 -14.73 -7.14 -9.10
C ALA A 3 -13.19 -6.93 -8.99
N ILE A 4 -12.78 -5.77 -8.49
CA ILE A 4 -11.36 -5.46 -8.27
C ILE A 4 -10.84 -6.39 -7.16
N ARG A 5 -9.82 -7.20 -7.47
CA ARG A 5 -9.19 -8.09 -6.48
C ARG A 5 -8.47 -7.26 -5.42
N PRO A 6 -8.77 -7.44 -4.13
CA PRO A 6 -8.13 -6.69 -3.06
C PRO A 6 -6.62 -6.96 -2.98
N LEU A 7 -5.86 -5.95 -2.50
CA LEU A 7 -4.45 -6.08 -2.12
C LEU A 7 -4.26 -5.68 -0.66
N VAL A 8 -3.62 -6.52 0.14
CA VAL A 8 -3.18 -6.15 1.49
C VAL A 8 -1.65 -6.14 1.51
N ALA A 9 -1.09 -4.95 1.63
CA ALA A 9 0.34 -4.70 1.62
C ALA A 9 0.83 -4.35 3.03
N GLY A 10 1.77 -5.12 3.56
CA GLY A 10 2.41 -4.88 4.85
C GLY A 10 3.66 -4.01 4.70
N ASN A 11 3.58 -2.75 5.06
CA ASN A 11 4.71 -1.83 5.11
C ASN A 11 5.44 -1.98 6.45
N TRP A 12 6.60 -2.62 6.43
CA TRP A 12 7.43 -2.80 7.64
C TRP A 12 8.09 -1.50 8.11
N LYS A 13 8.08 -0.47 7.26
CA LYS A 13 8.78 0.80 7.54
C LYS A 13 10.25 0.55 7.89
N MET A 14 10.83 1.33 8.79
CA MET A 14 12.21 1.17 9.25
C MET A 14 12.30 0.11 10.37
N HIS A 15 11.75 -1.09 10.11
CA HIS A 15 11.81 -2.23 11.05
C HIS A 15 12.26 -3.50 10.32
N GLY A 16 13.01 -4.32 11.03
CA GLY A 16 13.41 -5.65 10.58
C GLY A 16 14.92 -5.82 10.43
N LEU A 17 15.41 -6.83 11.10
CA LEU A 17 16.73 -7.43 10.92
C LEU A 17 16.58 -8.78 10.24
N ALA A 18 17.67 -9.44 9.87
CA ALA A 18 17.62 -10.76 9.22
C ALA A 18 16.78 -11.79 10.00
N ALA A 19 16.83 -11.78 11.33
CA ALA A 19 16.03 -12.66 12.18
C ALA A 19 14.51 -12.46 12.03
N ASN A 20 14.07 -11.24 11.65
CA ASN A 20 12.65 -10.94 11.48
C ASN A 20 12.07 -11.57 10.21
N LEU A 21 12.89 -12.08 9.28
CA LEU A 21 12.42 -12.85 8.13
C LEU A 21 11.71 -14.16 8.54
N ALA A 22 11.89 -14.62 9.78
CA ALA A 22 11.11 -15.72 10.33
C ALA A 22 9.59 -15.43 10.33
N GLU A 23 9.17 -14.15 10.42
CA GLU A 23 7.76 -13.78 10.32
C GLU A 23 7.17 -14.09 8.94
N LEU A 24 7.98 -14.02 7.85
CA LEU A 24 7.54 -14.43 6.51
C LEU A 24 7.23 -15.92 6.47
N LYS A 25 8.07 -16.74 7.11
CA LYS A 25 7.83 -18.20 7.21
C LYS A 25 6.58 -18.47 8.03
N SER A 26 6.42 -17.80 9.16
CA SER A 26 5.22 -17.93 10.00
C SER A 26 3.94 -17.53 9.25
N LEU A 27 3.99 -16.49 8.42
CA LEU A 27 2.87 -16.09 7.58
C LEU A 27 2.53 -17.15 6.52
N GLN A 28 3.55 -17.74 5.87
CA GLN A 28 3.35 -18.86 4.94
C GLN A 28 2.67 -20.05 5.61
N ASP A 29 3.11 -20.39 6.83
CA ASP A 29 2.54 -21.52 7.59
C ASP A 29 1.08 -21.24 7.95
N LEU A 30 0.73 -20.02 8.39
CA LEU A 30 -0.66 -19.62 8.63
C LEU A 30 -1.50 -19.73 7.36
N LEU A 31 -1.02 -19.23 6.21
CA LEU A 31 -1.73 -19.29 4.93
C LEU A 31 -1.90 -20.73 4.39
N ALA A 32 -1.11 -21.68 4.87
CA ALA A 32 -1.23 -23.09 4.49
C ALA A 32 -2.25 -23.86 5.33
N ILE A 33 -2.47 -23.48 6.59
CA ILE A 33 -3.33 -24.21 7.53
C ILE A 33 -4.68 -23.54 7.81
N GLU A 34 -4.75 -22.23 7.66
CA GLU A 34 -5.94 -21.41 7.92
C GLU A 34 -6.69 -21.07 6.61
N PRO A 35 -7.96 -20.62 6.67
CA PRO A 35 -8.70 -20.21 5.49
C PRO A 35 -7.96 -19.15 4.69
N ARG A 36 -7.72 -19.41 3.40
CA ARG A 36 -6.98 -18.52 2.54
C ARG A 36 -7.79 -17.27 2.22
N PRO A 37 -7.23 -16.04 2.44
CA PRO A 37 -7.88 -14.79 2.08
C PRO A 37 -8.05 -14.65 0.56
N GLU A 38 -9.17 -14.12 0.11
CA GLU A 38 -9.44 -13.80 -1.30
C GLU A 38 -8.84 -12.43 -1.67
N ALA A 39 -7.56 -12.25 -1.35
CA ALA A 39 -6.79 -11.03 -1.61
C ALA A 39 -5.39 -11.38 -2.10
N GLU A 40 -4.76 -10.45 -2.80
CA GLU A 40 -3.31 -10.46 -2.99
C GLU A 40 -2.62 -10.03 -1.69
N ILE A 41 -1.50 -10.66 -1.38
CA ILE A 41 -0.73 -10.42 -0.16
C ILE A 41 0.65 -9.92 -0.57
N MET A 42 1.06 -8.79 -0.01
CA MET A 42 2.37 -8.19 -0.27
C MET A 42 3.06 -7.83 1.04
N ILE A 43 4.38 -8.01 1.11
CA ILE A 43 5.21 -7.50 2.20
C ILE A 43 6.24 -6.54 1.60
N CYS A 44 6.36 -5.36 2.21
CA CYS A 44 7.31 -4.32 1.85
C CYS A 44 8.32 -4.15 3.00
N PRO A 45 9.37 -5.00 3.07
CA PRO A 45 10.41 -4.88 4.08
C PRO A 45 11.39 -3.76 3.70
N PRO A 46 12.30 -3.34 4.60
CA PRO A 46 13.45 -2.50 4.24
C PRO A 46 14.24 -3.07 3.07
N ALA A 47 14.82 -2.19 2.24
CA ALA A 47 15.58 -2.60 1.06
C ALA A 47 16.71 -3.57 1.38
N THR A 48 17.32 -3.46 2.57
CA THR A 48 18.37 -4.35 3.09
C THR A 48 17.93 -5.80 3.24
N LEU A 49 16.63 -6.07 3.26
CA LEU A 49 16.07 -7.42 3.42
C LEU A 49 15.42 -7.98 2.14
N LEU A 50 15.24 -7.17 1.09
CA LEU A 50 14.50 -7.59 -0.12
C LEU A 50 15.05 -8.86 -0.75
N ALA A 51 16.35 -8.92 -1.04
CA ALA A 51 16.96 -10.07 -1.69
C ALA A 51 16.86 -11.35 -0.83
N GLN A 52 17.00 -11.20 0.50
CA GLN A 52 16.80 -12.32 1.41
C GLN A 52 15.35 -12.75 1.48
N ALA A 53 14.41 -11.79 1.58
CA ALA A 53 12.99 -12.06 1.59
C ALA A 53 12.52 -12.79 0.31
N ARG A 54 13.06 -12.42 -0.86
CA ARG A 54 12.83 -13.13 -2.13
C ARG A 54 13.17 -14.62 -2.04
N TYR A 55 14.31 -14.94 -1.41
CA TYR A 55 14.70 -16.35 -1.22
C TYR A 55 13.68 -17.08 -0.33
N PHE A 56 13.28 -16.48 0.81
CA PHE A 56 12.28 -17.08 1.71
C PHE A 56 10.93 -17.28 1.03
N LEU A 57 10.52 -16.36 0.16
CA LEU A 57 9.21 -16.36 -0.51
C LEU A 57 9.22 -17.06 -1.88
N SER A 58 10.32 -17.69 -2.29
CA SER A 58 10.49 -18.26 -3.65
C SER A 58 9.43 -19.31 -4.05
N LYS A 59 8.76 -19.92 -3.08
CA LYS A 59 7.68 -20.90 -3.29
C LYS A 59 6.33 -20.42 -2.72
N SER A 60 6.14 -19.12 -2.64
CA SER A 60 4.96 -18.47 -2.04
C SER A 60 4.30 -17.53 -3.02
N ASP A 61 2.99 -17.34 -2.87
CA ASP A 61 2.23 -16.33 -3.59
C ASP A 61 2.28 -14.95 -2.88
N ILE A 62 3.03 -14.82 -1.80
CA ILE A 62 3.26 -13.54 -1.13
C ILE A 62 4.20 -12.71 -2.01
N LEU A 63 3.72 -11.55 -2.45
CA LEU A 63 4.49 -10.61 -3.25
C LEU A 63 5.47 -9.81 -2.38
N LEU A 64 6.57 -9.38 -2.98
CA LEU A 64 7.46 -8.39 -2.37
C LEU A 64 7.18 -7.02 -2.94
N GLY A 65 7.17 -6.00 -2.07
CA GLY A 65 7.18 -4.59 -2.42
C GLY A 65 8.39 -3.90 -1.80
N ALA A 66 8.66 -2.69 -2.26
CA ALA A 66 9.70 -1.81 -1.73
C ALA A 66 9.06 -0.56 -1.08
N GLN A 67 9.85 0.20 -0.31
CA GLN A 67 9.32 1.30 0.51
C GLN A 67 9.57 2.69 -0.07
N ASP A 68 10.47 2.82 -1.04
CA ASP A 68 10.78 4.03 -1.79
C ASP A 68 11.71 3.72 -2.95
N CYS A 69 11.84 4.65 -3.93
CA CYS A 69 12.87 4.59 -4.96
C CYS A 69 13.33 5.99 -5.37
N HIS A 70 14.53 6.08 -5.95
CA HIS A 70 15.02 7.28 -6.62
C HIS A 70 14.37 7.42 -8.02
N PRO A 71 14.06 8.64 -8.52
CA PRO A 71 13.50 8.83 -9.85
C PRO A 71 14.46 8.48 -11.01
N GLY A 72 15.76 8.61 -10.82
CA GLY A 72 16.78 8.17 -11.77
C GLY A 72 17.00 6.66 -11.74
N SER A 73 17.37 6.08 -12.90
CA SER A 73 17.65 4.64 -13.03
C SER A 73 19.01 4.24 -12.44
N GLN A 74 19.96 5.16 -12.45
CA GLN A 74 21.31 5.03 -11.91
C GLN A 74 21.97 6.40 -11.84
N GLY A 75 23.08 6.53 -11.13
CA GLY A 75 23.84 7.79 -11.10
C GLY A 75 24.61 8.03 -9.81
N PRO A 76 25.19 9.24 -9.64
CA PRO A 76 25.97 9.61 -8.46
C PRO A 76 25.03 10.01 -7.30
N HIS A 77 24.27 9.07 -6.80
CA HIS A 77 23.29 9.22 -5.72
C HIS A 77 23.61 8.25 -4.59
N THR A 78 24.73 8.51 -3.89
CA THR A 78 25.24 7.61 -2.84
C THR A 78 24.21 7.37 -1.76
N GLY A 79 23.81 6.11 -1.58
CA GLY A 79 22.80 5.69 -0.59
C GLY A 79 21.38 5.54 -1.14
N ASP A 80 21.07 6.12 -2.31
CA ASP A 80 19.77 5.94 -2.96
C ASP A 80 19.67 4.59 -3.68
N ILE A 81 18.44 4.16 -3.89
CA ILE A 81 18.10 2.89 -4.55
C ILE A 81 17.17 3.19 -5.72
N SER A 82 17.52 2.77 -6.93
CA SER A 82 16.68 2.94 -8.10
C SER A 82 15.56 1.90 -8.15
N ALA A 83 14.51 2.19 -8.91
CA ALA A 83 13.42 1.23 -9.14
C ALA A 83 13.92 -0.03 -9.83
N GLU A 84 14.93 0.06 -10.70
CA GLU A 84 15.57 -1.04 -11.40
C GLU A 84 16.29 -1.98 -10.40
N MET A 85 17.00 -1.43 -9.41
CA MET A 85 17.63 -2.22 -8.35
C MET A 85 16.60 -2.97 -7.51
N LEU A 86 15.45 -2.34 -7.22
CA LEU A 86 14.36 -2.97 -6.48
C LEU A 86 13.69 -4.10 -7.28
N ALA A 87 13.50 -3.90 -8.58
CA ALA A 87 12.96 -4.93 -9.48
C ALA A 87 13.90 -6.14 -9.56
N ASP A 88 15.21 -5.91 -9.69
CA ASP A 88 16.24 -6.97 -9.67
C ASP A 88 16.24 -7.72 -8.35
N ALA A 89 16.07 -7.03 -7.22
CA ALA A 89 15.94 -7.63 -5.89
C ALA A 89 14.63 -8.44 -5.72
N GLY A 90 13.68 -8.34 -6.66
CA GLY A 90 12.45 -9.15 -6.70
C GLY A 90 11.18 -8.43 -6.30
N ALA A 91 11.22 -7.11 -6.05
CA ALA A 91 10.02 -6.33 -5.80
C ALA A 91 9.04 -6.40 -7.01
N LYS A 92 7.74 -6.30 -6.74
CA LYS A 92 6.66 -6.22 -7.73
C LYS A 92 5.96 -4.85 -7.68
N ALA A 93 6.14 -4.13 -6.59
CA ALA A 93 5.63 -2.77 -6.41
C ALA A 93 6.60 -1.97 -5.54
N VAL A 94 6.44 -0.65 -5.57
CA VAL A 94 7.15 0.26 -4.66
C VAL A 94 6.18 1.31 -4.11
N ILE A 95 6.25 1.54 -2.81
CA ILE A 95 5.55 2.62 -2.12
C ILE A 95 6.27 3.93 -2.46
N VAL A 96 5.53 4.96 -2.87
CA VAL A 96 6.08 6.29 -3.15
C VAL A 96 5.22 7.37 -2.51
N GLY A 97 5.85 8.44 -2.02
CA GLY A 97 5.16 9.56 -1.40
C GLY A 97 4.44 9.22 -0.10
N HIS A 98 4.90 8.18 0.63
CA HIS A 98 4.36 7.86 1.95
C HIS A 98 4.41 9.10 2.87
N SER A 99 3.41 9.27 3.74
CA SER A 99 3.26 10.46 4.58
C SER A 99 4.51 10.80 5.41
N GLU A 100 5.24 9.80 5.88
CA GLU A 100 6.53 9.99 6.57
C GLU A 100 7.55 10.65 5.65
N ARG A 101 7.66 10.23 4.39
CA ARG A 101 8.60 10.80 3.43
C ARG A 101 8.23 12.21 2.99
N ARG A 102 6.94 12.47 2.79
CA ARG A 102 6.43 13.83 2.54
C ARG A 102 6.74 14.77 3.70
N THR A 103 6.69 14.25 4.94
CA THR A 103 6.94 15.05 6.15
C THR A 103 8.42 15.23 6.45
N ASP A 104 9.19 14.14 6.47
CA ASP A 104 10.56 14.15 6.97
C ASP A 104 11.57 14.55 5.89
N TYR A 105 11.27 14.26 4.62
CA TYR A 105 12.15 14.53 3.47
C TYR A 105 11.61 15.61 2.53
N GLY A 106 10.42 16.16 2.80
CA GLY A 106 9.83 17.22 1.97
C GLY A 106 9.44 16.77 0.56
N GLU A 107 9.09 15.50 0.38
CA GLU A 107 8.70 14.99 -0.93
C GLU A 107 7.46 15.71 -1.46
N THR A 108 7.63 16.37 -2.60
CA THR A 108 6.55 17.09 -3.30
C THR A 108 5.73 16.12 -4.16
N ASP A 109 4.52 16.56 -4.55
CA ASP A 109 3.67 15.77 -5.45
C ASP A 109 4.40 15.48 -6.78
N ALA A 110 5.11 16.47 -7.34
CA ALA A 110 5.90 16.31 -8.56
C ALA A 110 7.03 15.27 -8.41
N LEU A 111 7.72 15.23 -7.26
CA LEU A 111 8.75 14.23 -7.00
C LEU A 111 8.13 12.84 -6.89
N VAL A 112 6.96 12.72 -6.24
CA VAL A 112 6.23 11.45 -6.13
C VAL A 112 5.80 10.95 -7.51
N SER A 113 5.31 11.82 -8.39
CA SER A 113 4.99 11.49 -9.78
C SER A 113 6.22 10.95 -10.54
N GLN A 114 7.38 11.59 -10.36
CA GLN A 114 8.65 11.12 -10.97
C GLN A 114 9.06 9.73 -10.45
N LYS A 115 8.93 9.50 -9.15
CA LYS A 115 9.19 8.19 -8.54
C LYS A 115 8.23 7.10 -9.03
N ALA A 116 6.93 7.44 -9.16
CA ALA A 116 5.94 6.54 -9.73
C ALA A 116 6.26 6.21 -11.21
N GLY A 117 6.68 7.21 -11.99
CA GLY A 117 7.17 7.00 -13.35
C GLY A 117 8.43 6.11 -13.41
N ALA A 118 9.33 6.25 -12.44
CA ALA A 118 10.50 5.37 -12.33
C ALA A 118 10.10 3.91 -12.03
N ALA A 119 9.13 3.71 -11.14
CA ALA A 119 8.56 2.39 -10.88
C ALA A 119 8.00 1.74 -12.15
N HIS A 120 7.19 2.48 -12.91
CA HIS A 120 6.61 2.01 -14.17
C HIS A 120 7.70 1.65 -15.19
N ARG A 121 8.74 2.49 -15.33
CA ARG A 121 9.89 2.23 -16.22
C ARG A 121 10.59 0.91 -15.87
N ALA A 122 10.71 0.59 -14.58
CA ALA A 122 11.31 -0.63 -14.09
C ALA A 122 10.35 -1.86 -14.09
N GLY A 123 9.12 -1.70 -14.57
CA GLY A 123 8.11 -2.76 -14.57
C GLY A 123 7.51 -3.05 -13.20
N LEU A 124 7.62 -2.12 -12.24
CA LEU A 124 7.00 -2.18 -10.93
C LEU A 124 5.67 -1.43 -10.92
N ALA A 125 4.71 -1.89 -10.11
CA ALA A 125 3.57 -1.08 -9.77
C ALA A 125 3.97 0.00 -8.74
N ALA A 126 3.42 1.23 -8.88
CA ALA A 126 3.58 2.28 -7.90
C ALA A 126 2.40 2.28 -6.92
N ILE A 127 2.68 2.19 -5.62
CA ILE A 127 1.70 2.44 -4.55
C ILE A 127 1.89 3.90 -4.13
N ILE A 128 1.05 4.77 -4.69
CA ILE A 128 1.13 6.22 -4.48
C ILE A 128 0.33 6.58 -3.23
N CYS A 129 1.01 7.10 -2.21
CA CYS A 129 0.39 7.52 -0.97
C CYS A 129 -0.08 8.98 -1.02
N ILE A 130 -1.32 9.20 -0.61
CA ILE A 130 -1.95 10.51 -0.50
C ILE A 130 -2.77 10.59 0.79
N GLY A 131 -2.88 11.77 1.38
CA GLY A 131 -3.70 11.96 2.58
C GLY A 131 -3.41 13.29 3.29
N GLU A 132 -4.39 13.72 4.05
CA GLU A 132 -4.38 14.98 4.78
C GLU A 132 -3.83 14.81 6.21
N ARG A 133 -3.24 15.91 6.73
CA ARG A 133 -2.78 16.03 8.11
C ARG A 133 -3.93 16.48 9.04
N GLY A 134 -3.72 16.34 10.34
CA GLY A 134 -4.74 16.68 11.35
C GLY A 134 -5.28 18.11 11.25
N ARG A 135 -4.42 19.09 11.01
CA ARG A 135 -4.84 20.48 10.83
C ARG A 135 -5.69 20.66 9.56
N GLU A 136 -5.26 20.08 8.45
CA GLU A 136 -5.99 20.15 7.17
C GLU A 136 -7.40 19.53 7.29
N ARG A 137 -7.52 18.44 8.08
CA ARG A 137 -8.83 17.86 8.39
C ARG A 137 -9.69 18.79 9.25
N GLN A 138 -9.12 19.39 10.29
CA GLN A 138 -9.85 20.34 11.17
C GLN A 138 -10.34 21.57 10.39
N ASP A 139 -9.55 22.02 9.42
CA ASP A 139 -9.88 23.15 8.54
C ASP A 139 -10.90 22.74 7.43
N GLY A 140 -11.36 21.48 7.39
CA GLY A 140 -12.30 20.97 6.40
C GLY A 140 -11.70 20.77 4.99
N ALA A 141 -10.38 20.80 4.86
CA ALA A 141 -9.67 20.79 3.58
C ALA A 141 -9.31 19.37 3.06
N THR A 142 -9.81 18.30 3.69
CA THR A 142 -9.47 16.90 3.35
C THR A 142 -9.53 16.64 1.85
N LEU A 143 -10.68 16.92 1.20
CA LEU A 143 -10.86 16.60 -0.21
C LEU A 143 -9.99 17.46 -1.15
N ASP A 144 -9.73 18.72 -0.79
CA ASP A 144 -8.85 19.60 -1.55
C ASP A 144 -7.39 19.12 -1.50
N ILE A 145 -6.93 18.68 -0.32
CA ILE A 145 -5.60 18.09 -0.14
C ILE A 145 -5.46 16.78 -0.92
N VAL A 146 -6.42 15.88 -0.77
CA VAL A 146 -6.45 14.60 -1.49
C VAL A 146 -6.47 14.82 -3.00
N LYS A 147 -7.29 15.76 -3.48
CA LYS A 147 -7.34 16.15 -4.90
C LYS A 147 -5.98 16.64 -5.39
N ARG A 148 -5.40 17.62 -4.70
CA ARG A 148 -4.10 18.19 -5.08
C ARG A 148 -3.00 17.13 -5.14
N GLN A 149 -2.91 16.29 -4.10
CA GLN A 149 -1.89 15.24 -4.04
C GLN A 149 -2.11 14.16 -5.10
N LEU A 150 -3.37 13.76 -5.37
CA LEU A 150 -3.68 12.80 -6.42
C LEU A 150 -3.29 13.34 -7.79
N ASP A 151 -3.79 14.53 -8.15
CA ASP A 151 -3.55 15.16 -9.45
C ASP A 151 -2.04 15.40 -9.68
N GLY A 152 -1.31 15.84 -8.64
CA GLY A 152 0.12 16.14 -8.74
C GLY A 152 1.06 14.95 -8.66
N SER A 153 0.61 13.82 -8.09
CA SER A 153 1.44 12.61 -7.89
C SER A 153 1.19 11.53 -8.95
N LEU A 154 0.10 11.61 -9.71
CA LEU A 154 -0.25 10.63 -10.73
C LEU A 154 0.65 10.83 -11.96
N PRO A 155 1.42 9.81 -12.40
CA PRO A 155 2.23 9.95 -13.61
C PRO A 155 1.36 9.79 -14.87
N PRO A 156 1.72 10.39 -16.02
CA PRO A 156 0.92 10.37 -17.26
C PRO A 156 0.59 8.97 -17.78
N ALA A 157 1.45 7.97 -17.49
CA ALA A 157 1.27 6.59 -17.95
C ALA A 157 0.58 5.68 -16.91
N ALA A 158 -0.20 6.26 -15.99
CA ALA A 158 -0.90 5.50 -14.96
C ALA A 158 -2.02 4.65 -15.57
N THR A 159 -2.05 3.37 -15.18
CA THR A 159 -3.06 2.39 -15.55
C THR A 159 -3.44 1.53 -14.33
N ALA A 160 -4.51 0.77 -14.42
CA ALA A 160 -4.90 -0.16 -13.36
C ALA A 160 -3.86 -1.29 -13.11
N ALA A 161 -3.02 -1.59 -14.11
CA ALA A 161 -1.99 -2.62 -13.99
C ALA A 161 -0.73 -2.14 -13.26
N ASN A 162 -0.41 -0.84 -13.33
CA ASN A 162 0.85 -0.31 -12.82
C ASN A 162 0.69 0.72 -11.69
N THR A 163 -0.53 1.09 -11.31
CA THR A 163 -0.80 2.13 -10.31
C THR A 163 -1.80 1.65 -9.27
N ILE A 164 -1.49 1.96 -8.02
CA ILE A 164 -2.31 1.71 -6.83
C ILE A 164 -2.29 2.99 -6.01
N ILE A 165 -3.44 3.43 -5.51
CA ILE A 165 -3.52 4.58 -4.61
C ILE A 165 -3.66 4.08 -3.18
N ALA A 166 -2.93 4.66 -2.23
CA ALA A 166 -3.10 4.41 -0.80
C ALA A 166 -3.54 5.71 -0.12
N TYR A 167 -4.76 5.72 0.42
CA TYR A 167 -5.25 6.85 1.20
C TYR A 167 -4.80 6.72 2.65
N GLU A 168 -4.01 7.67 3.09
CA GLU A 168 -3.47 7.77 4.45
C GLU A 168 -4.11 8.94 5.19
N PRO A 169 -5.13 8.74 6.05
CA PRO A 169 -5.53 9.78 7.01
C PRO A 169 -4.39 9.98 8.01
N VAL A 170 -3.44 10.89 7.70
CA VAL A 170 -2.15 11.04 8.43
C VAL A 170 -2.38 11.29 9.92
N TRP A 171 -3.47 11.99 10.26
CA TRP A 171 -3.88 12.25 11.64
C TRP A 171 -4.26 11.00 12.45
N ALA A 172 -4.55 9.89 11.76
CA ALA A 172 -4.91 8.62 12.38
C ALA A 172 -3.72 7.65 12.48
N ILE A 173 -2.59 7.92 11.80
CA ILE A 173 -1.45 7.00 11.78
C ILE A 173 -0.67 7.09 13.09
N GLY A 174 -0.61 5.99 13.86
CA GLY A 174 0.16 5.91 15.10
C GLY A 174 -0.43 6.68 16.28
N THR A 175 -1.55 7.39 16.13
CA THR A 175 -2.14 8.23 17.17
C THR A 175 -3.17 7.51 18.04
N GLY A 176 -3.65 6.35 17.59
CA GLY A 176 -4.77 5.63 18.21
C GLY A 176 -6.15 6.13 17.76
N TRP A 177 -6.23 7.25 17.05
CA TRP A 177 -7.46 7.71 16.40
C TRP A 177 -7.77 6.87 15.17
N THR A 178 -9.04 6.63 14.90
CA THR A 178 -9.48 5.89 13.73
C THR A 178 -10.60 6.68 13.05
N PRO A 179 -10.56 6.91 11.73
CA PRO A 179 -11.67 7.50 11.01
C PRO A 179 -12.89 6.57 11.10
N THR A 180 -14.09 7.14 11.01
CA THR A 180 -15.31 6.34 10.91
C THR A 180 -15.39 5.68 9.52
N PRO A 181 -16.16 4.59 9.37
CA PRO A 181 -16.42 4.00 8.04
C PRO A 181 -16.96 5.00 7.04
N GLU A 182 -17.80 5.95 7.50
CA GLU A 182 -18.39 7.03 6.69
C GLU A 182 -17.31 8.00 6.19
N ASP A 183 -16.35 8.38 7.05
CA ASP A 183 -15.21 9.21 6.65
C ASP A 183 -14.40 8.51 5.55
N VAL A 184 -14.10 7.23 5.72
CA VAL A 184 -13.36 6.43 4.75
C VAL A 184 -14.15 6.31 3.44
N ALA A 185 -15.46 6.03 3.52
CA ALA A 185 -16.33 5.91 2.35
C ALA A 185 -16.33 7.21 1.52
N ALA A 186 -16.49 8.35 2.19
CA ALA A 186 -16.51 9.65 1.53
C ALA A 186 -15.20 9.94 0.74
N VAL A 187 -14.04 9.72 1.35
CA VAL A 187 -12.76 9.99 0.70
C VAL A 187 -12.46 8.96 -0.39
N HIS A 188 -12.72 7.66 -0.16
CA HIS A 188 -12.53 6.63 -1.18
C HIS A 188 -13.45 6.81 -2.38
N ALA A 189 -14.71 7.22 -2.17
CA ALA A 189 -15.62 7.55 -3.26
C ALA A 189 -15.12 8.76 -4.06
N PHE A 190 -14.63 9.80 -3.39
CA PHE A 190 -14.02 10.97 -4.03
C PHE A 190 -12.81 10.60 -4.89
N ILE A 191 -11.86 9.80 -4.35
CA ILE A 191 -10.69 9.32 -5.09
C ILE A 191 -11.13 8.51 -6.31
N ARG A 192 -12.11 7.61 -6.16
CA ARG A 192 -12.64 6.80 -7.26
C ARG A 192 -13.24 7.67 -8.37
N GLY A 193 -14.03 8.69 -8.00
CA GLY A 193 -14.60 9.65 -8.96
C GLY A 193 -13.49 10.38 -9.74
N ARG A 194 -12.51 10.94 -9.02
CA ARG A 194 -11.38 11.65 -9.65
C ARG A 194 -10.57 10.76 -10.60
N LEU A 195 -10.25 9.54 -10.20
CA LEU A 195 -9.55 8.58 -11.07
C LEU A 195 -10.38 8.25 -12.33
N GLY A 196 -11.69 8.10 -12.19
CA GLY A 196 -12.59 7.88 -13.32
C GLY A 196 -12.65 9.05 -14.29
N ASP A 197 -12.69 10.27 -13.75
CA ASP A 197 -12.68 11.51 -14.55
C ASP A 197 -11.37 11.68 -15.34
N GLU A 198 -10.23 11.36 -14.70
CA GLU A 198 -8.89 11.57 -15.28
C GLU A 198 -8.48 10.46 -16.26
N LEU A 199 -8.77 9.20 -15.94
CA LEU A 199 -8.27 8.01 -16.64
C LEU A 199 -9.37 7.13 -17.25
N GLY A 200 -10.63 7.52 -17.13
CA GLY A 200 -11.75 6.75 -17.67
C GLY A 200 -11.83 5.33 -17.10
N GLY A 201 -11.89 4.34 -17.98
CA GLY A 201 -11.99 2.92 -17.61
C GLY A 201 -10.83 2.41 -16.77
N GLU A 202 -9.61 2.84 -17.05
CA GLU A 202 -8.42 2.52 -16.25
C GLU A 202 -8.58 3.03 -14.82
N GLY A 203 -9.00 4.29 -14.64
CA GLY A 203 -9.20 4.89 -13.32
C GLY A 203 -10.27 4.17 -12.50
N SER A 204 -11.31 3.66 -13.16
CA SER A 204 -12.35 2.86 -12.51
C SER A 204 -11.85 1.52 -11.97
N ALA A 205 -10.73 1.00 -12.50
CA ALA A 205 -10.14 -0.27 -12.13
C ALA A 205 -8.90 -0.16 -11.22
N ILE A 206 -8.34 1.04 -11.01
CA ILE A 206 -7.22 1.28 -10.08
C ILE A 206 -7.63 0.88 -8.66
N ARG A 207 -6.78 0.13 -7.96
CA ARG A 207 -6.98 -0.22 -6.55
C ARG A 207 -6.80 1.01 -5.66
N ILE A 208 -7.69 1.19 -4.70
CA ILE A 208 -7.58 2.21 -3.65
C ILE A 208 -7.47 1.50 -2.32
N LEU A 209 -6.32 1.60 -1.67
CA LEU A 209 -6.03 0.98 -0.38
C LEU A 209 -6.33 1.96 0.75
N TYR A 210 -6.82 1.43 1.86
CA TYR A 210 -6.88 2.17 3.12
C TYR A 210 -5.52 2.08 3.83
N GLY A 211 -4.87 3.21 4.10
CA GLY A 211 -3.54 3.32 4.70
C GLY A 211 -3.53 3.88 6.13
N GLY A 212 -4.68 3.99 6.77
CA GLY A 212 -4.77 4.46 8.16
C GLY A 212 -4.48 3.36 9.19
N SER A 213 -4.77 3.66 10.47
CA SER A 213 -4.58 2.71 11.57
C SER A 213 -5.50 1.51 11.42
N LEU A 214 -4.94 0.38 11.03
CA LEU A 214 -5.64 -0.89 10.86
C LEU A 214 -5.12 -1.92 11.86
N LYS A 215 -6.07 -2.57 12.54
CA LYS A 215 -5.82 -3.61 13.55
C LYS A 215 -6.77 -4.78 13.28
N PRO A 216 -6.50 -5.99 13.80
CA PRO A 216 -7.42 -7.12 13.69
C PRO A 216 -8.87 -6.80 14.09
N SER A 217 -9.03 -5.95 15.12
CA SER A 217 -10.35 -5.60 15.69
C SER A 217 -11.22 -4.71 14.80
N ASN A 218 -10.64 -3.90 13.91
CA ASN A 218 -11.38 -2.98 13.02
C ASN A 218 -11.26 -3.34 11.52
N ALA A 219 -10.47 -4.36 11.19
CA ALA A 219 -10.14 -4.69 9.81
C ALA A 219 -11.41 -5.02 8.98
N ARG A 220 -12.30 -5.88 9.49
CA ARG A 220 -13.52 -6.25 8.75
C ARG A 220 -14.41 -5.04 8.47
N GLU A 221 -14.58 -4.16 9.44
CA GLU A 221 -15.41 -2.97 9.30
C GLU A 221 -14.89 -2.02 8.22
N LEU A 222 -13.57 -1.69 8.26
CA LEU A 222 -12.96 -0.73 7.34
C LEU A 222 -12.70 -1.32 5.94
N LEU A 223 -12.37 -2.60 5.83
CA LEU A 223 -12.04 -3.23 4.55
C LEU A 223 -13.28 -3.63 3.73
N THR A 224 -14.48 -3.58 4.33
CA THR A 224 -15.75 -3.78 3.60
C THR A 224 -16.40 -2.47 3.14
N VAL A 225 -15.80 -1.33 3.46
CA VAL A 225 -16.28 -0.02 3.00
C VAL A 225 -16.22 0.05 1.46
N PRO A 226 -17.25 0.61 0.79
CA PRO A 226 -17.25 0.77 -0.66
C PRO A 226 -16.00 1.51 -1.17
N ASN A 227 -15.45 1.05 -2.30
CA ASN A 227 -14.21 1.55 -2.93
C ASN A 227 -12.92 1.30 -2.13
N VAL A 228 -12.96 0.63 -0.99
CA VAL A 228 -11.75 0.10 -0.34
C VAL A 228 -11.39 -1.22 -1.02
N ASN A 229 -10.26 -1.23 -1.73
CA ASN A 229 -9.76 -2.40 -2.46
C ASN A 229 -8.54 -3.03 -1.77
N GLY A 230 -8.49 -2.95 -0.45
CA GLY A 230 -7.42 -3.50 0.36
C GLY A 230 -6.84 -2.52 1.35
N ALA A 231 -5.62 -2.80 1.82
CA ALA A 231 -4.95 -2.00 2.84
C ALA A 231 -3.45 -1.85 2.61
N LEU A 232 -2.92 -0.73 3.06
CA LEU A 232 -1.49 -0.54 3.34
C LEU A 232 -1.31 -0.54 4.86
N VAL A 233 -0.81 -1.66 5.40
CA VAL A 233 -0.76 -1.95 6.84
C VAL A 233 0.62 -1.65 7.38
N GLY A 234 0.72 -0.82 8.41
CA GLY A 234 1.99 -0.51 9.09
C GLY A 234 2.35 -1.56 10.15
N GLY A 235 2.47 -1.15 11.41
CA GLY A 235 2.99 -1.95 12.54
C GLY A 235 2.36 -3.32 12.72
N ALA A 236 1.07 -3.49 12.45
CA ALA A 236 0.41 -4.79 12.52
C ALA A 236 0.91 -5.80 11.46
N SER A 237 1.68 -5.35 10.45
CA SER A 237 2.31 -6.25 9.48
C SER A 237 3.64 -6.86 9.94
N LEU A 238 4.17 -6.39 11.08
CA LEU A 238 5.44 -6.88 11.65
C LEU A 238 5.30 -8.27 12.32
N LYS A 239 4.08 -8.69 12.62
CA LYS A 239 3.76 -10.00 13.19
C LYS A 239 2.84 -10.77 12.28
N ALA A 240 3.24 -11.99 11.94
CA ALA A 240 2.48 -12.86 11.04
C ALA A 240 1.04 -13.09 11.52
N THR A 241 0.85 -13.27 12.82
CA THR A 241 -0.46 -13.49 13.45
C THR A 241 -1.39 -12.29 13.29
N ASP A 242 -0.89 -11.07 13.54
CA ASP A 242 -1.69 -9.85 13.45
C ASP A 242 -2.01 -9.52 12.00
N PHE A 243 -1.02 -9.71 11.11
CA PHE A 243 -1.20 -9.48 9.68
C PHE A 243 -2.18 -10.48 9.08
N TYR A 244 -2.07 -11.77 9.44
CA TYR A 244 -3.04 -12.79 9.03
C TYR A 244 -4.46 -12.47 9.53
N ALA A 245 -4.60 -12.04 10.77
CA ALA A 245 -5.90 -11.67 11.33
C ALA A 245 -6.55 -10.50 10.55
N ILE A 246 -5.76 -9.54 10.02
CA ILE A 246 -6.26 -8.49 9.11
C ILE A 246 -6.66 -9.11 7.77
N LEU A 247 -5.82 -9.96 7.19
CA LEU A 247 -6.08 -10.66 5.93
C LEU A 247 -7.38 -11.47 5.99
N SER A 248 -7.72 -12.04 7.15
CA SER A 248 -8.93 -12.84 7.35
C SER A 248 -10.24 -12.08 7.15
N ALA A 249 -10.20 -10.73 7.11
CA ALA A 249 -11.35 -9.94 6.69
C ALA A 249 -11.82 -10.27 5.27
N TYR A 250 -10.94 -10.77 4.43
CA TYR A 250 -11.21 -11.24 3.07
C TYR A 250 -11.37 -12.77 2.96
N SER A 251 -11.35 -13.49 4.06
CA SER A 251 -11.73 -14.90 4.04
C SER A 251 -13.24 -14.99 3.99
N GLY A 252 -13.78 -15.68 2.98
CA GLY A 252 -15.21 -15.92 2.86
C GLY A 252 -15.74 -16.52 4.17
N THR A 253 -16.97 -16.19 4.53
CA THR A 253 -17.72 -16.85 5.61
C THR A 253 -18.13 -18.28 5.17
N GLY A 254 -17.17 -19.02 4.60
CA GLY A 254 -17.35 -20.41 4.27
C GLY A 254 -17.62 -21.18 5.57
N GLY A 255 -18.89 -21.41 5.83
CA GLY A 255 -19.32 -22.27 6.92
C GLY A 255 -18.53 -23.56 6.85
N ARG A 256 -17.92 -23.95 7.97
CA ARG A 256 -17.52 -25.33 8.20
C ARG A 256 -18.81 -26.13 8.15
N GLY A 257 -19.16 -26.57 6.92
CA GLY A 257 -20.07 -27.71 6.78
C GLY A 257 -19.39 -28.88 7.47
N ARG A 258 -20.01 -29.32 8.52
CA ARG A 258 -19.66 -30.58 9.23
C ARG A 258 -19.82 -31.78 8.30
#